data_c7866a1b120c3c7af0bc625d321fe5ed
#
_entry.id   c7866a1b120c3c7af0bc625d321fe5ed
#
_cell.length_a   1.000
_cell.length_b   1.000
_cell.length_c   1.000
_cell.angle_alpha   90.00
_cell.angle_beta   90.00
_cell.angle_gamma   90.00
#
_symmetry.space_group_name_H-M   'P 1'
#
loop_
_entity.id
_entity.type
_entity.pdbx_description
1 polymer ?
#
loop_
_entity_poly.entity_id
_entity_poly.type
_entity_poly.pdbx_seq_one_letter_code
_entity_poly.pdbx_strand_id
1 'polypeptide(L)'
;MKIDQYTSKDNLTAYLKNKIGFLKLSEIINEIEIAGEGNMNVVLRIKTNKRTFILKQSRPFVQKYPDLPAPIDRINVEKKFYDLMDQNSFFPEILGYLPSDYILLLEDL
;
A
#
# COMPACT_ATOMS: atom_id res chain seq x y z
N MET A 1 -1.63 8.30 7.72
CA MET A 1 -2.62 7.34 8.25
C MET A 1 -1.98 5.97 8.38
N LYS A 2 -2.16 5.34 9.51
CA LYS A 2 -1.67 3.97 9.71
C LYS A 2 -2.73 2.98 9.21
N ILE A 3 -2.33 2.13 8.28
CA ILE A 3 -3.24 1.18 7.63
C ILE A 3 -2.84 -0.25 7.96
N ASP A 4 -3.82 -1.09 8.32
CA ASP A 4 -3.61 -2.51 8.57
C ASP A 4 -4.86 -3.29 8.15
N GLN A 5 -4.86 -4.61 8.40
CA GLN A 5 -5.97 -5.48 8.02
C GLN A 5 -7.28 -5.16 8.76
N TYR A 6 -7.20 -4.41 9.85
CA TYR A 6 -8.37 -4.03 10.66
C TYR A 6 -8.86 -2.63 10.35
N THR A 7 -8.21 -1.91 9.43
CA THR A 7 -8.65 -0.58 9.03
C THR A 7 -10.06 -0.65 8.45
N SER A 8 -10.93 0.29 8.86
CA SER A 8 -12.29 0.36 8.35
C SER A 8 -12.29 0.55 6.83
N LYS A 9 -13.10 -0.25 6.14
CA LYS A 9 -13.24 -0.16 4.68
C LYS A 9 -13.70 1.23 4.27
N ASP A 10 -14.64 1.81 5.02
CA ASP A 10 -15.16 3.15 4.73
C ASP A 10 -14.10 4.21 4.93
N ASN A 11 -13.31 4.10 6.01
CA ASN A 11 -12.22 5.05 6.25
C ASN A 11 -11.14 4.97 5.19
N LEU A 12 -10.76 3.76 4.79
CA LEU A 12 -9.77 3.59 3.74
C LEU A 12 -10.28 4.06 2.39
N THR A 13 -11.56 3.80 2.09
CA THR A 13 -12.20 4.29 0.86
C THR A 13 -12.13 5.82 0.81
N ALA A 14 -12.53 6.49 1.89
CA ALA A 14 -12.49 7.95 1.96
C ALA A 14 -11.06 8.48 1.84
N TYR A 15 -10.11 7.84 2.50
CA TYR A 15 -8.71 8.24 2.45
C TYR A 15 -8.15 8.18 1.04
N LEU A 16 -8.35 7.07 0.33
CA LEU A 16 -7.82 6.90 -1.02
C LEU A 16 -8.53 7.78 -2.05
N LYS A 17 -9.80 8.12 -1.80
CA LYS A 17 -10.52 9.07 -2.67
C LYS A 17 -10.03 10.49 -2.47
N ASN A 18 -9.86 10.91 -1.21
CA ASN A 18 -9.62 12.31 -0.88
C ASN A 18 -8.16 12.73 -0.95
N LYS A 19 -7.24 11.84 -0.56
CA LYS A 19 -5.83 12.19 -0.50
C LYS A 19 -5.18 12.28 -1.88
N ILE A 20 -5.47 11.33 -2.77
CA ILE A 20 -4.84 11.28 -4.09
C ILE A 20 -5.82 11.09 -5.23
N GLY A 21 -7.11 11.00 -4.94
CA GLY A 21 -8.08 10.72 -5.97
C GLY A 21 -7.88 9.38 -6.66
N PHE A 22 -7.27 8.40 -5.96
CA PHE A 22 -6.96 7.10 -6.54
C PHE A 22 -8.22 6.30 -6.85
N LEU A 23 -9.16 6.27 -5.92
CA LEU A 23 -10.44 5.60 -6.12
C LEU A 23 -11.40 6.52 -6.85
N LYS A 24 -12.17 5.94 -7.77
CA LYS A 24 -13.22 6.67 -8.49
C LYS A 24 -14.41 6.94 -7.58
N LEU A 25 -15.26 7.89 -7.94
CA LEU A 25 -16.41 8.30 -7.12
C LEU A 25 -17.31 7.12 -6.75
N SER A 26 -17.54 6.21 -7.69
CA SER A 26 -18.40 5.04 -7.48
C SER A 26 -17.64 3.81 -6.99
N GLU A 27 -16.35 3.93 -6.77
CA GLU A 27 -15.52 2.81 -6.34
C GLU A 27 -15.50 2.70 -4.81
N ILE A 28 -15.80 1.50 -4.28
CA ILE A 28 -15.81 1.23 -2.86
C ILE A 28 -14.97 -0.02 -2.56
N ILE A 29 -14.36 -0.03 -1.39
CA ILE A 29 -13.57 -1.18 -0.94
C ILE A 29 -14.51 -2.23 -0.36
N ASN A 30 -14.47 -3.44 -0.91
CA ASN A 30 -15.27 -4.56 -0.45
C ASN A 30 -14.51 -5.47 0.52
N GLU A 31 -13.19 -5.57 0.36
CA GLU A 31 -12.40 -6.51 1.14
C GLU A 31 -10.97 -6.00 1.30
N ILE A 32 -10.41 -6.22 2.50
CA ILE A 32 -9.01 -5.95 2.82
C ILE A 32 -8.45 -7.25 3.38
N GLU A 33 -7.40 -7.80 2.73
CA GLU A 33 -6.79 -9.05 3.20
C GLU A 33 -5.27 -8.91 3.21
N ILE A 34 -4.60 -9.72 4.05
CA ILE A 34 -3.14 -9.75 4.09
C ILE A 34 -2.65 -10.41 2.81
N ALA A 35 -1.76 -9.71 2.08
CA ALA A 35 -1.20 -10.21 0.83
C ALA A 35 0.22 -10.76 1.00
N GLY A 36 0.89 -10.44 2.11
CA GLY A 36 2.23 -10.93 2.37
C GLY A 36 2.64 -10.68 3.79
N GLU A 37 3.72 -11.34 4.22
CA GLU A 37 4.29 -11.17 5.54
C GLU A 37 5.58 -10.38 5.44
N GLY A 38 5.67 -9.30 6.21
CA GLY A 38 6.87 -8.50 6.33
C GLY A 38 6.95 -7.91 7.72
N ASN A 39 8.14 -7.91 8.30
CA ASN A 39 8.32 -7.34 9.63
C ASN A 39 8.33 -5.82 9.62
N MET A 40 8.67 -5.21 8.47
CA MET A 40 8.86 -3.77 8.33
C MET A 40 7.82 -3.09 7.47
N ASN A 41 7.04 -3.85 6.72
CA ASN A 41 5.99 -3.32 5.85
C ASN A 41 4.68 -4.05 6.11
N VAL A 42 3.59 -3.32 5.96
CA VAL A 42 2.27 -3.93 5.86
C VAL A 42 1.97 -4.08 4.37
N VAL A 43 1.59 -5.28 3.94
CA VAL A 43 1.26 -5.57 2.55
C VAL A 43 -0.15 -6.12 2.51
N LEU A 44 -1.05 -5.39 1.88
CA LEU A 44 -2.47 -5.73 1.83
C LEU A 44 -2.95 -5.84 0.39
N ARG A 45 -3.84 -6.79 0.16
CA ARG A 45 -4.61 -6.87 -1.08
C ARG A 45 -5.95 -6.20 -0.84
N ILE A 46 -6.24 -5.19 -1.62
CA ILE A 46 -7.46 -4.40 -1.51
C ILE A 46 -8.36 -4.75 -2.69
N LYS A 47 -9.58 -5.19 -2.39
CA LYS A 47 -10.57 -5.52 -3.42
C LYS A 47 -11.68 -4.49 -3.41
N THR A 48 -11.91 -3.88 -4.57
CA THR A 48 -13.01 -2.94 -4.75
C THR A 48 -14.05 -3.54 -5.67
N ASN A 49 -15.14 -2.82 -5.88
CA ASN A 49 -16.16 -3.23 -6.84
C ASN A 49 -15.70 -3.15 -8.30
N LYS A 50 -14.50 -2.60 -8.56
CA LYS A 50 -13.98 -2.41 -9.92
C LYS A 50 -12.66 -3.13 -10.19
N ARG A 51 -11.85 -3.39 -9.16
CA ARG A 51 -10.49 -3.94 -9.35
C ARG A 51 -9.90 -4.44 -8.04
N THR A 52 -8.72 -5.02 -8.16
CA THR A 52 -7.89 -5.44 -7.01
C THR A 52 -6.52 -4.81 -7.17
N PHE A 53 -5.94 -4.33 -6.07
CA PHE A 53 -4.59 -3.76 -6.07
C PHE A 53 -3.89 -4.06 -4.75
N ILE A 54 -2.57 -3.83 -4.72
CA ILE A 54 -1.75 -4.07 -3.54
C ILE A 54 -1.40 -2.73 -2.90
N LEU A 55 -1.56 -2.63 -1.59
CA LEU A 55 -1.15 -1.48 -0.79
C LEU A 55 -0.01 -1.90 0.12
N LYS A 56 1.12 -1.20 0.04
CA LYS A 56 2.25 -1.38 0.94
C LYS A 56 2.46 -0.13 1.76
N GLN A 57 2.66 -0.28 3.06
CA GLN A 57 2.99 0.82 3.94
C GLN A 57 4.15 0.44 4.84
N SER A 58 5.18 1.29 4.89
CA SER A 58 6.30 1.11 5.80
C SER A 58 5.91 1.45 7.23
N ARG A 59 6.49 0.73 8.17
CA ARG A 59 6.33 0.96 9.61
C ARG A 59 7.64 1.49 10.19
N PRO A 60 7.57 2.32 11.25
CA PRO A 60 8.77 2.82 11.92
C PRO A 60 9.42 1.78 12.85
N PHE A 61 8.88 0.57 12.89
CA PHE A 61 9.38 -0.51 13.75
C PHE A 61 9.15 -1.85 13.06
N VAL A 62 9.87 -2.89 13.52
CA VAL A 62 9.67 -4.26 13.07
C VAL A 62 8.41 -4.80 13.74
N GLN A 63 7.43 -5.30 12.97
CA GLN A 63 6.13 -5.70 13.52
C GLN A 63 6.21 -6.78 14.59
N LYS A 64 7.08 -7.78 14.42
CA LYS A 64 7.27 -8.86 15.40
C LYS A 64 8.03 -8.40 16.64
N TYR A 65 8.79 -7.32 16.52
CA TYR A 65 9.64 -6.80 17.59
C TYR A 65 9.44 -5.28 17.65
N PRO A 66 8.34 -4.81 18.26
CA PRO A 66 7.99 -3.38 18.25
C PRO A 66 9.06 -2.45 18.83
N ASP A 67 9.98 -2.99 19.66
CA ASP A 67 11.05 -2.20 20.26
C ASP A 67 12.23 -1.97 19.30
N LEU A 68 12.27 -2.68 18.17
CA LEU A 68 13.34 -2.53 17.20
C LEU A 68 12.93 -1.53 16.12
N PRO A 69 13.68 -0.43 15.96
CA PRO A 69 13.38 0.54 14.91
C PRO A 69 13.63 -0.05 13.52
N ALA A 70 12.86 0.38 12.54
CA ALA A 70 13.05 0.01 11.14
C ALA A 70 13.12 1.28 10.30
N PRO A 71 13.87 1.28 9.17
CA PRO A 71 13.89 2.44 8.27
C PRO A 71 12.50 2.71 7.71
N ILE A 72 11.89 3.82 8.10
CA ILE A 72 10.53 4.15 7.67
C ILE A 72 10.48 4.55 6.20
N ASP A 73 11.61 5.00 5.63
CA ASP A 73 11.69 5.43 4.24
C ASP A 73 11.90 4.28 3.24
N ARG A 74 11.79 3.03 3.67
CA ARG A 74 11.93 1.87 2.77
C ARG A 74 11.00 1.92 1.57
N ILE A 75 9.78 2.43 1.74
CA ILE A 75 8.83 2.57 0.64
C ILE A 75 9.38 3.52 -0.43
N ASN A 76 10.08 4.58 -0.02
CA ASN A 76 10.68 5.52 -0.96
C ASN A 76 11.81 4.87 -1.76
N VAL A 77 12.60 4.01 -1.13
CA VAL A 77 13.65 3.25 -1.81
C VAL A 77 13.03 2.23 -2.77
N GLU A 78 12.00 1.53 -2.33
CA GLU A 78 11.28 0.55 -3.16
C GLU A 78 10.66 1.23 -4.38
N LYS A 79 10.09 2.41 -4.21
CA LYS A 79 9.53 3.20 -5.31
C LYS A 79 10.60 3.51 -6.37
N LYS A 80 11.80 3.91 -5.94
CA LYS A 80 12.92 4.16 -6.85
C LYS A 80 13.31 2.89 -7.62
N PHE A 81 13.31 1.74 -6.94
CA PHE A 81 13.62 0.48 -7.59
C PHE A 81 12.60 0.16 -8.69
N TYR A 82 11.30 0.31 -8.40
CA TYR A 82 10.27 0.06 -9.40
C TYR A 82 10.34 1.03 -10.57
N ASP A 83 10.68 2.30 -10.32
CA ASP A 83 10.86 3.29 -11.37
C ASP A 83 11.97 2.89 -12.35
N LEU A 84 13.06 2.31 -11.83
CA LEU A 84 14.16 1.83 -12.65
C LEU A 84 13.77 0.59 -13.47
N MET A 85 12.80 -0.18 -12.98
CA MET A 85 12.37 -1.44 -13.56
C MET A 85 11.02 -1.35 -14.30
N ASP A 86 10.53 -0.13 -14.55
CA ASP A 86 9.20 0.07 -15.08
C ASP A 86 8.99 -0.53 -16.47
N GLN A 87 10.06 -0.73 -17.23
CA GLN A 87 9.99 -1.35 -18.56
C GLN A 87 10.03 -2.86 -18.53
N ASN A 88 10.14 -3.46 -17.34
CA ASN A 88 10.20 -4.90 -17.17
C ASN A 88 8.83 -5.44 -16.80
N SER A 89 8.26 -6.28 -17.69
CA SER A 89 6.91 -6.84 -17.50
C SER A 89 6.79 -7.80 -16.31
N PHE A 90 7.91 -8.19 -15.69
CA PHE A 90 7.89 -9.07 -14.52
C PHE A 90 7.63 -8.33 -13.21
N PHE A 91 7.68 -6.99 -13.22
CA PHE A 91 7.44 -6.19 -12.03
C PHE A 91 6.07 -5.54 -12.09
N PRO A 92 5.37 -5.41 -10.94
CA PRO A 92 4.07 -4.77 -10.91
C PRO A 92 4.19 -3.28 -11.24
N GLU A 93 3.17 -2.76 -11.90
CA GLU A 93 3.09 -1.34 -12.19
C GLU A 93 2.77 -0.55 -10.92
N ILE A 94 3.39 0.62 -10.75
CA ILE A 94 3.07 1.52 -9.67
C ILE A 94 1.80 2.28 -10.05
N LEU A 95 0.75 2.12 -9.23
CA LEU A 95 -0.54 2.76 -9.45
C LEU A 95 -0.69 4.04 -8.65
N GLY A 96 0.00 4.16 -7.54
CA GLY A 96 -0.06 5.34 -6.68
C GLY A 96 1.07 5.38 -5.67
N TYR A 97 1.35 6.59 -5.16
CA TYR A 97 2.45 6.79 -4.24
C TYR A 97 2.13 7.97 -3.32
N LEU A 98 2.16 7.70 -2.00
CA LEU A 98 1.95 8.72 -0.97
C LEU A 98 3.16 8.71 -0.03
N PRO A 99 4.20 9.50 -0.36
CA PRO A 99 5.42 9.48 0.45
C PRO A 99 5.22 10.00 1.87
N SER A 100 4.28 10.92 2.08
CA SER A 100 4.03 11.48 3.42
C SER A 100 3.46 10.45 4.40
N ASP A 101 2.79 9.42 3.89
CA ASP A 101 2.23 8.34 4.69
C ASP A 101 2.97 7.02 4.45
N TYR A 102 4.07 7.05 3.68
CA TYR A 102 4.89 5.89 3.36
C TYR A 102 4.10 4.77 2.69
N ILE A 103 3.23 5.13 1.75
CA ILE A 103 2.34 4.20 1.06
C ILE A 103 2.71 4.08 -0.41
N LEU A 104 2.71 2.84 -0.90
CA LEU A 104 2.89 2.51 -2.30
C LEU A 104 1.72 1.64 -2.75
N LEU A 105 1.07 2.01 -3.85
CA LEU A 105 -0.02 1.25 -4.45
C LEU A 105 0.48 0.59 -5.72
N LEU A 106 0.29 -0.72 -5.83
CA LEU A 106 0.84 -1.52 -6.89
C LEU A 106 -0.23 -2.36 -7.58
N GLU A 107 0.05 -2.72 -8.82
CA GLU A 107 -0.73 -3.69 -9.57
C GLU A 107 -0.75 -5.03 -8.84
N ASP A 108 -1.90 -5.69 -8.81
CA ASP A 108 -2.03 -7.04 -8.25
C ASP A 108 -1.76 -8.04 -9.37
N LEU A 109 -0.62 -8.70 -9.31
CA LEU A 109 -0.21 -9.68 -10.31
C LEU A 109 -0.72 -11.08 -10.00
#